data_2c6052126de3682d5b472b639e167fec
#
_entry.id   2c6052126de3682d5b472b639e167fec
#
_cell.length_a   1.000
_cell.length_b   1.000
_cell.length_c   1.000
_cell.angle_alpha   90.00
_cell.angle_beta   90.00
_cell.angle_gamma   90.00
#
_symmetry.space_group_name_H-M   'P 1'
#
loop_
_entity.id
_entity.type
_entity.pdbx_description
1 polymer ?
#
loop_
_entity_poly.entity_id
_entity_poly.type
_entity_poly.pdbx_seq_one_letter_code
_entity_poly.pdbx_strand_id
1 'polypeptide(L)'
;MISDGGNWEDWFPFFDMATIVDICNLALSYLGEGSTVTSIDPPDGSPHAGNCNRWYPHALRACFEDFDWSWATNRIIPARLTSIDKSVYQWRYGFTLPSEMVRLINVKSPNGAPEFPHSFCDYEVEANCTNGSKILLCNAPDPIVTYVKYVDNPSLYPSYFVECVVLRLAAMLVGPIRRTDSATQTAAAILNQYAQALSAAKTLDAR
;
A
#
# COMPACT_ATOMS: atom_id res chain seq x y z
N MET A 1 -28.44 45.98 8.00
CA MET A 1 -28.44 44.92 9.00
C MET A 1 -28.75 43.64 8.26
N ILE A 2 -27.75 42.99 7.71
CA ILE A 2 -27.86 41.70 7.00
C ILE A 2 -26.78 40.83 7.64
N SER A 3 -27.22 39.91 8.50
CA SER A 3 -26.40 38.86 9.06
C SER A 3 -26.72 37.59 8.31
N ASP A 4 -25.99 37.33 7.23
CA ASP A 4 -25.93 35.99 6.66
C ASP A 4 -24.62 35.35 7.10
N GLY A 5 -24.69 34.70 8.25
CA GLY A 5 -23.69 33.73 8.68
C GLY A 5 -23.82 32.44 7.89
N GLY A 6 -23.42 32.47 6.62
CA GLY A 6 -23.22 31.25 5.84
C GLY A 6 -22.15 30.43 6.54
N ASN A 7 -22.54 29.25 7.02
CA ASN A 7 -21.65 28.30 7.67
C ASN A 7 -20.61 27.90 6.62
N TRP A 8 -19.30 28.16 6.84
CA TRP A 8 -18.23 27.81 5.91
C TRP A 8 -18.18 26.29 5.63
N GLU A 9 -18.84 25.47 6.45
CA GLU A 9 -19.01 24.03 6.26
C GLU A 9 -19.90 23.69 5.05
N ASP A 10 -20.78 24.61 4.60
CA ASP A 10 -21.66 24.38 3.45
C ASP A 10 -20.97 24.61 2.08
N TRP A 11 -19.74 25.12 2.07
CA TRP A 11 -18.98 25.43 0.86
C TRP A 11 -17.93 24.37 0.48
N PHE A 12 -17.69 23.39 1.33
CA PHE A 12 -16.91 22.21 0.97
C PHE A 12 -17.89 21.08 0.69
N PRO A 13 -18.21 20.80 -0.60
CA PRO A 13 -18.84 19.53 -0.91
C PRO A 13 -17.94 18.46 -0.27
N PHE A 14 -18.53 17.55 0.49
CA PHE A 14 -17.89 16.35 0.99
C PHE A 14 -16.95 15.87 -0.11
N PHE A 15 -15.66 15.96 0.10
CA PHE A 15 -14.71 15.19 -0.68
C PHE A 15 -15.15 13.76 -0.46
N ASP A 16 -15.78 13.22 -1.48
CA ASP A 16 -16.29 11.85 -1.49
C ASP A 16 -15.05 10.97 -1.31
N MET A 17 -14.81 10.59 -0.04
CA MET A 17 -13.64 9.79 0.31
C MET A 17 -13.86 8.44 -0.33
N ALA A 18 -12.99 8.05 -1.26
CA ALA A 18 -13.12 6.83 -2.03
C ALA A 18 -13.37 5.64 -1.09
N THR A 19 -14.46 4.93 -1.32
CA THR A 19 -14.73 3.65 -0.66
C THR A 19 -14.14 2.50 -1.48
N ILE A 20 -14.03 1.32 -0.86
CA ILE A 20 -13.61 0.12 -1.59
C ILE A 20 -14.57 -0.18 -2.74
N VAL A 21 -15.87 0.05 -2.51
CA VAL A 21 -16.91 -0.14 -3.53
C VAL A 21 -16.72 0.81 -4.71
N ASP A 22 -16.39 2.07 -4.45
CA ASP A 22 -16.13 3.06 -5.52
C ASP A 22 -14.90 2.66 -6.35
N ILE A 23 -13.82 2.24 -5.70
CA ILE A 23 -12.62 1.75 -6.38
C ILE A 23 -12.95 0.55 -7.28
N CYS A 24 -13.75 -0.39 -6.78
CA CYS A 24 -14.19 -1.54 -7.56
C CYS A 24 -15.07 -1.14 -8.75
N ASN A 25 -16.03 -0.25 -8.54
CA ASN A 25 -16.92 0.23 -9.61
C ASN A 25 -16.14 1.02 -10.67
N LEU A 26 -15.18 1.85 -10.27
CA LEU A 26 -14.28 2.52 -11.21
C LEU A 26 -13.48 1.51 -12.03
N ALA A 27 -12.91 0.47 -11.40
CA ALA A 27 -12.18 -0.58 -12.10
C ALA A 27 -13.05 -1.35 -13.09
N LEU A 28 -14.31 -1.65 -12.74
CA LEU A 28 -15.29 -2.29 -13.62
C LEU A 28 -15.65 -1.39 -14.80
N SER A 29 -15.79 -0.07 -14.58
CA SER A 29 -16.09 0.89 -15.65
C SER A 29 -14.97 0.97 -16.69
N TYR A 30 -13.70 0.81 -16.32
CA TYR A 30 -12.57 0.68 -17.25
C TYR A 30 -12.70 -0.54 -18.17
N LEU A 31 -13.44 -1.55 -17.75
CA LEU A 31 -13.72 -2.73 -18.54
C LEU A 31 -15.00 -2.61 -19.39
N GLY A 32 -15.68 -1.46 -19.29
CA GLY A 32 -16.96 -1.23 -20.00
C GLY A 32 -18.13 -1.99 -19.37
N GLU A 33 -18.01 -2.39 -18.10
CA GLU A 33 -19.11 -3.01 -17.36
C GLU A 33 -20.05 -1.94 -16.83
N GLY A 34 -21.34 -2.03 -17.19
CA GLY A 34 -22.38 -1.11 -16.71
C GLY A 34 -22.99 -1.50 -15.36
N SER A 35 -22.65 -2.66 -14.83
CA SER A 35 -23.15 -3.14 -13.54
C SER A 35 -22.36 -2.55 -12.39
N THR A 36 -23.05 -2.00 -11.41
CA THR A 36 -22.43 -1.51 -10.17
C THR A 36 -22.50 -2.56 -9.08
N VAL A 37 -21.41 -2.70 -8.34
CA VAL A 37 -21.33 -3.50 -7.11
C VAL A 37 -21.77 -2.62 -5.95
N THR A 38 -22.58 -3.16 -5.05
CA THR A 38 -23.09 -2.42 -3.88
C THR A 38 -22.39 -2.80 -2.58
N SER A 39 -21.83 -4.01 -2.52
CA SER A 39 -20.99 -4.48 -1.41
C SER A 39 -20.01 -5.53 -1.90
N ILE A 40 -18.79 -5.54 -1.33
CA ILE A 40 -17.78 -6.56 -1.62
C ILE A 40 -17.43 -7.41 -0.40
N ASP A 41 -17.77 -6.95 0.81
CA ASP A 41 -17.56 -7.70 2.04
C ASP A 41 -18.75 -7.48 3.02
N PRO A 42 -19.69 -8.45 3.14
CA PRO A 42 -19.83 -9.62 2.27
C PRO A 42 -20.23 -9.22 0.84
N PRO A 43 -19.84 -10.01 -0.19
CA PRO A 43 -20.25 -9.72 -1.57
C PRO A 43 -21.77 -9.69 -1.74
N ASP A 44 -22.28 -8.77 -2.57
CA ASP A 44 -23.72 -8.58 -2.84
C ASP A 44 -24.37 -9.72 -3.63
N GLY A 45 -23.65 -10.79 -3.92
CA GLY A 45 -24.11 -11.96 -4.68
C GLY A 45 -23.87 -11.85 -6.18
N SER A 46 -23.44 -10.70 -6.69
CA SER A 46 -23.05 -10.57 -8.10
C SER A 46 -21.69 -11.23 -8.39
N PRO A 47 -21.47 -11.77 -9.61
CA PRO A 47 -20.17 -12.28 -10.00
C PRO A 47 -19.07 -11.22 -9.94
N HIS A 48 -19.41 -9.94 -10.19
CA HIS A 48 -18.49 -8.82 -10.12
C HIS A 48 -18.02 -8.55 -8.70
N ALA A 49 -18.93 -8.57 -7.71
CA ALA A 49 -18.57 -8.42 -6.30
C ALA A 49 -17.63 -9.53 -5.83
N GLY A 50 -17.91 -10.78 -6.22
CA GLY A 50 -17.05 -11.91 -5.89
C GLY A 50 -15.65 -11.80 -6.51
N ASN A 51 -15.54 -11.29 -7.74
CA ASN A 51 -14.27 -11.03 -8.39
C ASN A 51 -13.52 -9.86 -7.72
N CYS A 52 -14.22 -8.76 -7.42
CA CYS A 52 -13.63 -7.62 -6.71
C CYS A 52 -13.10 -8.03 -5.32
N ASN A 53 -13.90 -8.74 -4.52
CA ASN A 53 -13.47 -9.23 -3.21
C ASN A 53 -12.18 -10.07 -3.29
N ARG A 54 -12.06 -10.91 -4.32
CA ARG A 54 -10.88 -11.76 -4.52
C ARG A 54 -9.65 -10.94 -4.95
N TRP A 55 -9.78 -10.02 -5.88
CA TRP A 55 -8.63 -9.38 -6.53
C TRP A 55 -8.22 -8.04 -5.92
N TYR A 56 -9.14 -7.32 -5.26
CA TYR A 56 -8.85 -6.03 -4.64
C TYR A 56 -7.69 -6.07 -3.64
N PRO A 57 -7.63 -7.03 -2.67
CA PRO A 57 -6.51 -7.08 -1.74
C PRO A 57 -5.15 -7.29 -2.42
N HIS A 58 -5.12 -8.06 -3.51
CA HIS A 58 -3.90 -8.31 -4.28
C HIS A 58 -3.47 -7.07 -5.06
N ALA A 59 -4.42 -6.37 -5.71
CA ALA A 59 -4.15 -5.12 -6.42
C ALA A 59 -3.63 -4.04 -5.47
N LEU A 60 -4.29 -3.87 -4.33
CA LEU A 60 -3.92 -2.91 -3.31
C LEU A 60 -2.51 -3.18 -2.77
N ARG A 61 -2.22 -4.43 -2.40
CA ARG A 61 -0.91 -4.82 -1.90
C ARG A 61 0.20 -4.55 -2.92
N ALA A 62 -0.02 -4.90 -4.19
CA ALA A 62 0.94 -4.64 -5.26
C ALA A 62 1.23 -3.14 -5.41
N CYS A 63 0.21 -2.27 -5.32
CA CYS A 63 0.42 -0.82 -5.37
C CYS A 63 1.25 -0.30 -4.19
N PHE A 64 1.08 -0.85 -2.98
CA PHE A 64 1.93 -0.51 -1.83
C PHE A 64 3.37 -0.97 -2.02
N GLU A 65 3.59 -2.11 -2.68
CA GLU A 65 4.92 -2.67 -2.93
C GLU A 65 5.70 -1.93 -4.03
N ASP A 66 5.02 -1.20 -4.93
CA ASP A 66 5.62 -0.58 -6.11
C ASP A 66 6.37 0.74 -5.83
N PHE A 67 6.15 1.37 -4.65
CA PHE A 67 6.82 2.63 -4.30
C PHE A 67 6.90 2.88 -2.79
N ASP A 68 7.81 3.77 -2.38
CA ASP A 68 7.98 4.22 -1.00
C ASP A 68 7.04 5.41 -0.70
N TRP A 69 5.73 5.12 -0.64
CA TRP A 69 4.69 6.13 -0.46
C TRP A 69 4.89 6.96 0.81
N SER A 70 5.08 8.28 0.67
CA SER A 70 5.36 9.17 1.78
C SER A 70 4.20 9.22 2.78
N TRP A 71 2.95 9.24 2.29
CA TRP A 71 1.74 9.25 3.11
C TRP A 71 1.50 7.94 3.89
N ALA A 72 2.06 6.82 3.43
CA ALA A 72 1.98 5.51 4.09
C ALA A 72 3.28 5.14 4.82
N THR A 73 4.25 6.04 4.85
CA THR A 73 5.54 5.80 5.52
C THR A 73 5.41 5.93 7.03
N ASN A 74 5.93 4.94 7.75
CA ASN A 74 6.01 4.94 9.21
C ASN A 74 7.45 4.70 9.69
N ARG A 75 7.74 5.13 10.93
CA ARG A 75 9.04 4.96 11.57
C ARG A 75 8.86 4.42 12.98
N ILE A 76 9.64 3.38 13.29
CA ILE A 76 9.61 2.74 14.61
C ILE A 76 11.02 2.37 15.07
N ILE A 77 11.16 2.18 16.38
CA ILE A 77 12.23 1.38 16.97
C ILE A 77 11.60 0.02 17.28
N PRO A 78 11.96 -1.05 16.53
CA PRO A 78 11.29 -2.33 16.66
C PRO A 78 11.68 -3.04 17.96
N ALA A 79 10.80 -3.91 18.45
CA ALA A 79 11.08 -4.69 19.65
C ALA A 79 12.23 -5.67 19.42
N ARG A 80 13.21 -5.64 20.33
CA ARG A 80 14.39 -6.49 20.29
C ARG A 80 14.01 -7.93 20.68
N LEU A 81 14.54 -8.89 19.94
CA LEU A 81 14.47 -10.30 20.32
C LEU A 81 15.36 -10.58 21.53
N THR A 82 14.91 -11.44 22.43
CA THR A 82 15.62 -11.79 23.68
C THR A 82 16.97 -12.42 23.40
N SER A 83 17.05 -13.24 22.35
CA SER A 83 18.28 -13.88 21.88
C SER A 83 18.17 -14.20 20.38
N ILE A 84 19.31 -14.16 19.71
CA ILE A 84 19.51 -14.74 18.38
C ILE A 84 20.63 -15.77 18.50
N ASP A 85 20.54 -16.86 17.75
CA ASP A 85 21.57 -17.87 17.72
C ASP A 85 22.80 -17.35 16.96
N LYS A 86 23.83 -16.99 17.70
CA LYS A 86 25.09 -16.45 17.13
C LYS A 86 25.90 -17.48 16.36
N SER A 87 25.57 -18.76 16.46
CA SER A 87 26.19 -19.80 15.64
C SER A 87 25.63 -19.82 14.21
N VAL A 88 24.42 -19.31 14.04
CA VAL A 88 23.71 -19.23 12.74
C VAL A 88 23.85 -17.83 12.15
N TYR A 89 23.70 -16.80 12.99
CA TYR A 89 23.63 -15.40 12.56
C TYR A 89 24.93 -14.65 12.86
N GLN A 90 25.48 -13.98 11.86
CA GLN A 90 26.61 -13.07 12.01
C GLN A 90 26.29 -11.74 12.69
N TRP A 91 24.98 -11.44 12.87
CA TRP A 91 24.48 -10.18 13.41
C TRP A 91 24.47 -10.16 14.94
N ARG A 92 24.61 -8.96 15.52
CA ARG A 92 24.61 -8.80 16.99
C ARG A 92 23.21 -8.81 17.58
N TYR A 93 22.23 -8.27 16.82
CA TYR A 93 20.89 -8.03 17.31
C TYR A 93 19.86 -8.48 16.29
N GLY A 94 18.74 -8.99 16.78
CA GLY A 94 17.54 -9.29 16.03
C GLY A 94 16.34 -8.51 16.57
N PHE A 95 15.43 -8.13 15.70
CA PHE A 95 14.26 -7.33 16.03
C PHE A 95 13.03 -7.88 15.31
N THR A 96 11.86 -7.79 15.97
CA THR A 96 10.59 -8.20 15.36
C THR A 96 10.06 -7.04 14.51
N LEU A 97 9.75 -7.30 13.23
CA LEU A 97 9.12 -6.33 12.35
C LEU A 97 7.59 -6.38 12.45
N PRO A 98 6.88 -5.24 12.27
CA PRO A 98 5.44 -5.20 12.28
C PRO A 98 4.83 -6.05 11.18
N SER A 99 3.70 -6.73 11.46
CA SER A 99 2.97 -7.52 10.46
C SER A 99 2.37 -6.66 9.34
N GLU A 100 2.06 -5.39 9.65
CA GLU A 100 1.56 -4.39 8.72
C GLU A 100 2.62 -3.82 7.77
N MET A 101 3.89 -4.17 7.98
CA MET A 101 4.96 -3.72 7.10
C MET A 101 4.87 -4.41 5.73
N VAL A 102 4.63 -3.63 4.70
CA VAL A 102 4.66 -4.11 3.31
C VAL A 102 6.09 -4.14 2.81
N ARG A 103 6.78 -3.01 2.91
CA ARG A 103 8.12 -2.80 2.36
C ARG A 103 8.99 -2.03 3.34
N LEU A 104 10.20 -2.49 3.57
CA LEU A 104 11.20 -1.78 4.34
C LEU A 104 11.93 -0.78 3.42
N ILE A 105 12.03 0.48 3.85
CA ILE A 105 12.67 1.55 3.08
C ILE A 105 14.14 1.68 3.50
N ASN A 106 14.38 1.87 4.81
CA ASN A 106 15.73 1.98 5.34
C ASN A 106 15.79 1.66 6.83
N VAL A 107 17.01 1.40 7.30
CA VAL A 107 17.35 1.22 8.71
C VAL A 107 18.46 2.19 9.06
N LYS A 108 18.25 2.97 10.13
CA LYS A 108 19.21 3.96 10.61
C LYS A 108 19.64 3.65 12.04
N SER A 109 20.88 3.93 12.36
CA SER A 109 21.37 3.91 13.73
C SER A 109 21.23 5.29 14.37
N PRO A 110 20.75 5.41 15.61
CA PRO A 110 20.72 6.68 16.34
C PRO A 110 22.13 7.19 16.72
N ASN A 111 23.14 6.32 16.68
CA ASN A 111 24.53 6.64 17.08
C ASN A 111 25.34 7.21 15.91
N GLY A 112 24.80 8.19 15.19
CA GLY A 112 25.52 8.97 14.17
C GLY A 112 26.42 10.04 14.80
N ALA A 113 27.30 10.66 13.99
CA ALA A 113 28.01 11.87 14.39
C ALA A 113 27.02 13.00 14.73
N PRO A 114 27.38 13.97 15.60
CA PRO A 114 26.50 15.07 15.98
C PRO A 114 25.88 15.85 14.80
N GLU A 115 26.61 15.93 13.69
CA GLU A 115 26.17 16.57 12.42
C GLU A 115 25.22 15.68 11.61
N PHE A 116 25.31 14.35 11.79
CA PHE A 116 24.47 13.34 11.17
C PHE A 116 23.98 12.35 12.24
N PRO A 117 22.99 12.71 13.05
CA PRO A 117 22.56 11.93 14.21
C PRO A 117 22.05 10.53 13.85
N HIS A 118 21.71 10.30 12.56
CA HIS A 118 21.20 9.02 12.08
C HIS A 118 21.97 8.58 10.84
N SER A 119 22.84 7.60 10.98
CA SER A 119 23.54 6.95 9.88
C SER A 119 22.80 5.70 9.42
N PHE A 120 22.82 5.40 8.12
CA PHE A 120 22.35 4.11 7.62
C PHE A 120 23.21 3.00 8.19
N CYS A 121 22.59 1.88 8.51
CA CYS A 121 23.30 0.69 8.96
C CYS A 121 22.99 -0.49 8.04
N ASP A 122 23.95 -1.39 7.93
CA ASP A 122 23.75 -2.66 7.24
C ASP A 122 22.74 -3.51 8.00
N TYR A 123 21.89 -4.18 7.27
CA TYR A 123 20.84 -5.03 7.83
C TYR A 123 20.48 -6.18 6.89
N GLU A 124 19.84 -7.16 7.45
CA GLU A 124 19.23 -8.28 6.73
C GLU A 124 17.82 -8.52 7.25
N VAL A 125 16.91 -8.91 6.36
CA VAL A 125 15.53 -9.26 6.73
C VAL A 125 15.28 -10.71 6.37
N GLU A 126 14.93 -11.50 7.38
CA GLU A 126 14.68 -12.92 7.22
C GLU A 126 13.34 -13.32 7.83
N ALA A 127 12.91 -14.54 7.53
CA ALA A 127 11.80 -15.16 8.23
C ALA A 127 12.34 -15.85 9.49
N ASN A 128 11.73 -15.57 10.64
CA ASN A 128 12.02 -16.30 11.87
C ASN A 128 11.66 -17.78 11.68
N CYS A 129 12.66 -18.65 11.84
CA CYS A 129 12.49 -20.09 11.65
C CYS A 129 11.47 -20.73 12.61
N THR A 130 11.19 -20.09 13.75
CA THR A 130 10.29 -20.63 14.76
C THR A 130 8.81 -20.34 14.49
N ASN A 131 8.51 -19.11 14.00
CA ASN A 131 7.11 -18.65 13.85
C ASN A 131 6.79 -18.02 12.49
N GLY A 132 7.78 -17.97 11.58
CA GLY A 132 7.60 -17.41 10.24
C GLY A 132 7.46 -15.88 10.19
N SER A 133 7.54 -15.17 11.34
CA SER A 133 7.48 -13.71 11.35
C SER A 133 8.74 -13.10 10.72
N LYS A 134 8.60 -11.91 10.13
CA LYS A 134 9.76 -11.19 9.62
C LYS A 134 10.60 -10.65 10.77
N ILE A 135 11.89 -10.89 10.71
CA ILE A 135 12.88 -10.35 11.65
C ILE A 135 13.89 -9.47 10.92
N LEU A 136 14.30 -8.40 11.59
CA LEU A 136 15.40 -7.55 11.16
C LEU A 136 16.65 -7.96 11.94
N LEU A 137 17.74 -8.17 11.25
CA LEU A 137 19.05 -8.46 11.79
C LEU A 137 19.98 -7.29 11.49
N CYS A 138 20.65 -6.75 12.51
CA CYS A 138 21.63 -5.67 12.33
C CYS A 138 22.59 -5.57 13.52
N ASN A 139 23.57 -4.68 13.40
CA ASN A 139 24.57 -4.43 14.45
C ASN A 139 24.26 -3.20 15.32
N ALA A 140 23.20 -2.44 14.99
CA ALA A 140 22.74 -1.30 15.80
C ALA A 140 21.90 -1.79 16.99
N PRO A 141 22.11 -1.27 18.21
CA PRO A 141 21.36 -1.73 19.39
C PRO A 141 19.89 -1.26 19.38
N ASP A 142 19.61 -0.08 18.83
CA ASP A 142 18.29 0.56 18.79
C ASP A 142 18.04 1.14 17.38
N PRO A 143 17.83 0.29 16.36
CA PRO A 143 17.69 0.75 14.99
C PRO A 143 16.36 1.48 14.78
N ILE A 144 16.38 2.57 14.03
CA ILE A 144 15.19 3.25 13.54
C ILE A 144 14.85 2.65 12.18
N VAL A 145 13.73 1.97 12.10
CA VAL A 145 13.22 1.34 10.89
C VAL A 145 12.19 2.24 10.23
N THR A 146 12.41 2.59 8.97
CA THR A 146 11.44 3.30 8.13
C THR A 146 10.85 2.30 7.14
N TYR A 147 9.53 2.26 7.04
CA TYR A 147 8.84 1.27 6.21
C TYR A 147 7.52 1.81 5.66
N VAL A 148 7.04 1.21 4.56
CA VAL A 148 5.69 1.42 4.03
C VAL A 148 4.73 0.54 4.82
N LYS A 149 3.76 1.18 5.45
CA LYS A 149 2.69 0.53 6.22
C LYS A 149 1.53 0.17 5.29
N TYR A 150 0.96 -1.01 5.46
CA TYR A 150 -0.33 -1.34 4.86
C TYR A 150 -1.43 -0.53 5.53
N VAL A 151 -2.13 0.29 4.77
CA VAL A 151 -3.26 1.09 5.22
C VAL A 151 -4.53 0.49 4.63
N ASP A 152 -5.43 0.04 5.47
CA ASP A 152 -6.66 -0.65 5.06
C ASP A 152 -7.85 0.29 4.86
N ASN A 153 -7.72 1.55 5.26
CA ASN A 153 -8.78 2.53 5.15
C ASN A 153 -8.66 3.36 3.86
N PRO A 154 -9.53 3.16 2.85
CA PRO A 154 -9.47 3.89 1.58
C PRO A 154 -9.67 5.39 1.70
N SER A 155 -10.33 5.86 2.75
CA SER A 155 -10.56 7.29 2.98
C SER A 155 -9.26 8.08 3.20
N LEU A 156 -8.17 7.38 3.50
CA LEU A 156 -6.84 7.97 3.69
C LEU A 156 -6.01 7.97 2.39
N TYR A 157 -6.52 7.38 1.31
CA TYR A 157 -5.75 7.27 0.08
C TYR A 157 -5.76 8.60 -0.69
N PRO A 158 -4.58 9.12 -1.07
CA PRO A 158 -4.51 10.21 -2.02
C PRO A 158 -5.11 9.80 -3.36
N SER A 159 -5.70 10.75 -4.09
CA SER A 159 -6.36 10.50 -5.38
C SER A 159 -5.46 9.82 -6.41
N TYR A 160 -4.19 10.20 -6.47
CA TYR A 160 -3.20 9.58 -7.35
C TYR A 160 -2.94 8.11 -7.00
N PHE A 161 -3.03 7.73 -5.73
CA PHE A 161 -2.91 6.33 -5.30
C PHE A 161 -4.17 5.54 -5.63
N VAL A 162 -5.36 6.14 -5.44
CA VAL A 162 -6.64 5.52 -5.84
C VAL A 162 -6.63 5.18 -7.32
N GLU A 163 -6.17 6.09 -8.19
CA GLU A 163 -6.05 5.85 -9.64
C GLU A 163 -5.14 4.65 -9.93
N CYS A 164 -4.01 4.54 -9.25
CA CYS A 164 -3.11 3.39 -9.37
C CYS A 164 -3.82 2.08 -8.98
N VAL A 165 -4.55 2.06 -7.86
CA VAL A 165 -5.28 0.86 -7.41
C VAL A 165 -6.38 0.47 -8.39
N VAL A 166 -7.14 1.44 -8.89
CA VAL A 166 -8.20 1.24 -9.90
C VAL A 166 -7.64 0.58 -11.16
N LEU A 167 -6.57 1.12 -11.73
CA LEU A 167 -5.97 0.58 -12.95
C LEU A 167 -5.35 -0.80 -12.72
N ARG A 168 -4.69 -1.01 -11.58
CA ARG A 168 -4.13 -2.32 -11.24
C ARG A 168 -5.22 -3.37 -11.07
N LEU A 169 -6.31 -3.02 -10.38
CA LEU A 169 -7.47 -3.90 -10.22
C LEU A 169 -8.16 -4.17 -11.56
N ALA A 170 -8.39 -3.16 -12.37
CA ALA A 170 -8.97 -3.33 -13.71
C ALA A 170 -8.17 -4.33 -14.55
N ALA A 171 -6.83 -4.22 -14.57
CA ALA A 171 -5.97 -5.16 -15.29
C ALA A 171 -6.13 -6.61 -14.79
N MET A 172 -6.26 -6.82 -13.49
CA MET A 172 -6.48 -8.15 -12.90
C MET A 172 -7.89 -8.71 -13.19
N LEU A 173 -8.88 -7.83 -13.31
CA LEU A 173 -10.26 -8.21 -13.59
C LEU A 173 -10.54 -8.53 -15.05
N VAL A 174 -9.66 -8.17 -16.00
CA VAL A 174 -9.85 -8.46 -17.44
C VAL A 174 -10.11 -9.93 -17.68
N GLY A 175 -9.27 -10.82 -17.14
CA GLY A 175 -9.38 -12.27 -17.37
C GLY A 175 -10.69 -12.87 -16.87
N PRO A 176 -11.08 -12.65 -15.61
CA PRO A 176 -12.35 -13.13 -15.07
C PRO A 176 -13.60 -12.60 -15.78
N ILE A 177 -13.57 -11.35 -16.27
CA ILE A 177 -14.73 -10.67 -16.84
C ILE A 177 -14.79 -10.85 -18.36
N ARG A 178 -13.69 -10.55 -19.06
CA ARG A 178 -13.62 -10.65 -20.53
C ARG A 178 -12.99 -11.98 -20.94
N ARG A 179 -13.83 -12.97 -21.23
CA ARG A 179 -13.42 -14.30 -21.71
C ARG A 179 -13.19 -14.31 -23.22
N THR A 180 -12.43 -13.35 -23.75
CA THR A 180 -12.19 -13.20 -25.20
C THR A 180 -10.70 -13.30 -25.51
N ASP A 181 -10.35 -13.64 -26.73
CA ASP A 181 -8.96 -13.72 -27.19
C ASP A 181 -8.21 -12.37 -27.06
N SER A 182 -8.93 -11.26 -27.06
CA SER A 182 -8.38 -9.91 -26.85
C SER A 182 -8.12 -9.55 -25.39
N ALA A 183 -8.48 -10.40 -24.42
CA ALA A 183 -8.33 -10.13 -22.99
C ALA A 183 -6.88 -9.80 -22.63
N THR A 184 -5.92 -10.56 -23.16
CA THR A 184 -4.48 -10.32 -22.89
C THR A 184 -4.01 -8.96 -23.41
N GLN A 185 -4.46 -8.55 -24.60
CA GLN A 185 -4.11 -7.24 -25.15
C GLN A 185 -4.72 -6.11 -24.34
N THR A 186 -5.98 -6.26 -23.90
CA THR A 186 -6.66 -5.29 -23.03
C THR A 186 -5.93 -5.17 -21.68
N ALA A 187 -5.57 -6.28 -21.05
CA ALA A 187 -4.81 -6.27 -19.81
C ALA A 187 -3.46 -5.56 -19.96
N ALA A 188 -2.74 -5.83 -21.05
CA ALA A 188 -1.46 -5.16 -21.34
C ALA A 188 -1.62 -3.65 -21.55
N ALA A 189 -2.68 -3.22 -22.25
CA ALA A 189 -2.97 -1.80 -22.45
C ALA A 189 -3.27 -1.08 -21.11
N ILE A 190 -4.06 -1.71 -20.23
CA ILE A 190 -4.35 -1.16 -18.88
C ILE A 190 -3.08 -1.14 -18.01
N LEU A 191 -2.23 -2.16 -18.08
CA LEU A 191 -0.95 -2.17 -17.35
C LEU A 191 0.00 -1.06 -17.84
N ASN A 192 -0.01 -0.72 -19.12
CA ASN A 192 0.74 0.43 -19.63
C ASN A 192 0.19 1.76 -19.07
N GLN A 193 -1.14 1.92 -18.99
CA GLN A 193 -1.75 3.08 -18.33
C GLN A 193 -1.40 3.13 -16.84
N TYR A 194 -1.42 1.99 -16.16
CA TYR A 194 -0.96 1.87 -14.77
C TYR A 194 0.49 2.35 -14.59
N ALA A 195 1.40 1.94 -15.46
CA ALA A 195 2.80 2.37 -15.39
C ALA A 195 2.95 3.89 -15.55
N GLN A 196 2.15 4.51 -16.43
CA GLN A 196 2.11 5.97 -16.59
C GLN A 196 1.54 6.67 -15.36
N ALA A 197 0.41 6.20 -14.84
CA ALA A 197 -0.23 6.71 -13.62
C ALA A 197 0.71 6.59 -12.42
N LEU A 198 1.38 5.45 -12.25
CA LEU A 198 2.37 5.22 -11.21
C LEU A 198 3.55 6.20 -11.30
N SER A 199 4.04 6.48 -12.51
CA SER A 199 5.12 7.46 -12.70
C SER A 199 4.69 8.87 -12.30
N ALA A 200 3.47 9.29 -12.67
CA ALA A 200 2.89 10.56 -12.27
C ALA A 200 2.68 10.63 -10.74
N ALA A 201 2.12 9.56 -10.16
CA ALA A 201 1.87 9.44 -8.73
C ALA A 201 3.16 9.57 -7.90
N LYS A 202 4.26 8.93 -8.33
CA LYS A 202 5.59 9.06 -7.69
C LYS A 202 6.07 10.52 -7.66
N THR A 203 5.80 11.27 -8.70
CA THR A 203 6.18 12.71 -8.77
C THR A 203 5.33 13.56 -7.84
N LEU A 204 4.05 13.22 -7.67
CA LEU A 204 3.13 13.93 -6.78
C LEU A 204 3.42 13.63 -5.31
N ASP A 205 3.73 12.38 -4.99
CA ASP A 205 4.02 11.92 -3.64
C ASP A 205 5.36 12.46 -3.11
N ALA A 206 6.32 12.76 -3.99
CA ALA A 206 7.64 13.28 -3.64
C ALA A 206 7.65 14.80 -3.30
N ARG A 207 6.51 15.49 -3.42
CA ARG A 207 6.35 16.93 -3.11
C ARG A 207 5.87 17.14 -1.68
#